data_910d7a155faf03ccf946572dd8923ce0
#
_entry.id   910d7a155faf03ccf946572dd8923ce0
#
_cell.length_a   1.000
_cell.length_b   1.000
_cell.length_c   1.000
_cell.angle_alpha   90.00
_cell.angle_beta   90.00
_cell.angle_gamma   90.00
#
_symmetry.space_group_name_H-M   'P 1'
#
loop_
_entity.id
_entity.type
_entity.pdbx_description
1 polymer ?
#
loop_
_entity_poly.entity_id
_entity_poly.type
_entity_poly.pdbx_seq_one_letter_code
_entity_poly.pdbx_strand_id
1 'polypeptide(L)'
;MSTNTDYAALALRVSSGALFIAHGLMKVFVFTIPGTVGYFESLGLPGFLAYLTIAAEVAGGLALILGVATRAVALALIPVLLGAVWVHSGNGWSFSNEGGGWEFPLFWAVIQAAIALLGSGAYALKPSAP
;
A
#
# COMPACT_ATOMS: atom_id res chain seq x y z
N MET A 1 -18.81 4.16 -21.72
CA MET A 1 -19.68 4.27 -20.50
C MET A 1 -19.11 3.38 -19.41
N SER A 2 -18.98 3.91 -18.18
CA SER A 2 -18.42 3.16 -17.07
C SER A 2 -19.44 2.19 -16.47
N THR A 3 -18.97 0.99 -16.16
CA THR A 3 -19.78 -0.08 -15.56
C THR A 3 -19.64 -0.07 -14.04
N ASN A 4 -20.43 -0.89 -13.35
CA ASN A 4 -20.27 -1.10 -11.91
C ASN A 4 -18.89 -1.64 -11.57
N THR A 5 -18.32 -2.49 -12.44
CA THR A 5 -16.96 -2.99 -12.28
C THR A 5 -15.94 -1.84 -12.32
N ASP A 6 -16.13 -0.89 -13.25
CA ASP A 6 -15.25 0.28 -13.35
C ASP A 6 -15.34 1.16 -12.10
N TYR A 7 -16.52 1.35 -11.54
CA TYR A 7 -16.69 2.11 -10.30
C TYR A 7 -16.13 1.37 -9.08
N ALA A 8 -16.24 0.04 -9.05
CA ALA A 8 -15.62 -0.75 -8.00
C ALA A 8 -14.09 -0.61 -8.04
N ALA A 9 -13.51 -0.66 -9.24
CA ALA A 9 -12.08 -0.46 -9.42
C ALA A 9 -11.65 0.93 -8.95
N LEU A 10 -12.41 1.97 -9.30
CA LEU A 10 -12.17 3.34 -8.82
C LEU A 10 -12.16 3.40 -7.29
N ALA A 11 -13.17 2.83 -6.65
CA ALA A 11 -13.31 2.85 -5.19
C ALA A 11 -12.11 2.18 -4.51
N LEU A 12 -11.71 1.02 -5.02
CA LEU A 12 -10.60 0.26 -4.43
C LEU A 12 -9.26 0.97 -4.61
N ARG A 13 -8.95 1.46 -5.82
CA ARG A 13 -7.65 2.10 -6.05
C ARG A 13 -7.52 3.43 -5.33
N VAL A 14 -8.58 4.23 -5.27
CA VAL A 14 -8.54 5.52 -4.57
C VAL A 14 -8.42 5.29 -3.05
N SER A 15 -9.20 4.37 -2.50
CA SER A 15 -9.14 4.04 -1.07
C SER A 15 -7.77 3.49 -0.68
N SER A 16 -7.27 2.51 -1.43
CA SER A 16 -5.97 1.91 -1.16
C SER A 16 -4.85 2.93 -1.34
N GLY A 17 -4.91 3.75 -2.40
CA GLY A 17 -3.92 4.79 -2.64
C GLY A 17 -3.87 5.82 -1.52
N ALA A 18 -5.03 6.24 -1.01
CA ALA A 18 -5.12 7.17 0.12
C ALA A 18 -4.49 6.56 1.38
N LEU A 19 -4.74 5.28 1.65
CA LEU A 19 -4.13 4.59 2.78
C LEU A 19 -2.61 4.49 2.64
N PHE A 20 -2.09 4.21 1.44
CA PHE A 20 -0.65 4.19 1.21
C PHE A 20 -0.01 5.56 1.48
N ILE A 21 -0.62 6.63 0.96
CA ILE A 21 -0.11 7.98 1.22
C ILE A 21 -0.13 8.28 2.72
N ALA A 22 -1.21 7.96 3.41
CA ALA A 22 -1.32 8.17 4.85
C ALA A 22 -0.21 7.43 5.61
N HIS A 23 0.05 6.16 5.25
CA HIS A 23 1.11 5.38 5.90
C HIS A 23 2.50 5.92 5.59
N GLY A 24 2.75 6.33 4.34
CA GLY A 24 4.03 6.93 3.97
C GLY A 24 4.28 8.26 4.68
N LEU A 25 3.27 9.13 4.72
CA LEU A 25 3.38 10.42 5.41
C LEU A 25 3.51 10.25 6.92
N MET A 26 2.88 9.23 7.50
CA MET A 26 3.03 8.93 8.92
C MET A 26 4.48 8.58 9.26
N LYS A 27 5.17 7.87 8.37
CA LYS A 27 6.59 7.56 8.53
C LYS A 27 7.48 8.79 8.46
N VAL A 28 7.05 9.84 7.73
CA VAL A 28 7.82 11.08 7.60
C VAL A 28 7.53 12.04 8.77
N PHE A 29 6.26 12.23 9.10
CA PHE A 29 5.84 13.31 10.02
C PHE A 29 5.58 12.85 11.45
N VAL A 30 5.17 11.60 11.66
CA VAL A 30 4.87 11.08 13.00
C VAL A 30 6.07 10.33 13.56
N PHE A 31 6.51 9.28 12.84
CA PHE A 31 7.67 8.48 13.28
C PHE A 31 8.99 9.14 12.93
N THR A 32 9.00 10.07 12.00
CA THR A 32 10.16 10.72 11.35
C THR A 32 10.97 9.74 10.51
N ILE A 33 11.73 10.27 9.56
CA ILE A 33 12.59 9.43 8.72
C ILE A 33 13.68 8.74 9.57
N PRO A 34 14.41 9.43 10.45
CA PRO A 34 15.38 8.74 11.32
C PRO A 34 14.74 7.69 12.21
N GLY A 35 13.55 7.96 12.75
CA GLY A 35 12.82 6.99 13.57
C GLY A 35 12.40 5.75 12.77
N THR A 36 11.94 5.93 11.54
CA THR A 36 11.58 4.81 10.65
C THR A 36 12.82 3.99 10.28
N VAL A 37 13.92 4.65 9.94
CA VAL A 37 15.20 3.97 9.65
C VAL A 37 15.65 3.14 10.86
N GLY A 38 15.62 3.73 12.05
CA GLY A 38 16.00 3.04 13.28
C GLY A 38 15.12 1.83 13.56
N TYR A 39 13.82 1.95 13.31
CA TYR A 39 12.89 0.83 13.47
C TYR A 39 13.22 -0.32 12.50
N PHE A 40 13.46 -0.01 11.23
CA PHE A 40 13.84 -1.03 10.25
C PHE A 40 15.13 -1.73 10.64
N GLU A 41 16.13 -0.96 11.10
CA GLU A 41 17.39 -1.53 11.56
C GLU A 41 17.20 -2.43 12.79
N SER A 42 16.29 -2.06 13.69
CA SER A 42 15.96 -2.88 14.86
C SER A 42 15.36 -4.24 14.47
N LEU A 43 14.76 -4.35 13.29
CA LEU A 43 14.21 -5.60 12.75
C LEU A 43 15.25 -6.42 11.99
N GLY A 44 16.48 -5.93 11.89
CA GLY A 44 17.54 -6.58 11.12
C GLY A 44 17.54 -6.24 9.63
N LEU A 45 16.78 -5.21 9.25
CA LEU A 45 16.69 -4.76 7.85
C LEU A 45 17.66 -3.61 7.58
N PRO A 46 18.21 -3.51 6.35
CA PRO A 46 19.01 -2.33 5.99
C PRO A 46 18.17 -1.05 6.08
N GLY A 47 18.79 0.02 6.64
CA GLY A 47 18.09 1.29 6.83
C GLY A 47 17.57 1.93 5.54
N PHE A 48 18.24 1.69 4.40
CA PHE A 48 17.79 2.26 3.12
C PHE A 48 16.42 1.77 2.70
N LEU A 49 15.97 0.59 3.17
CA LEU A 49 14.64 0.06 2.87
C LEU A 49 13.54 0.97 3.43
N ALA A 50 13.80 1.73 4.49
CA ALA A 50 12.85 2.71 5.00
C ALA A 50 12.56 3.79 3.96
N TYR A 51 13.60 4.30 3.30
CA TYR A 51 13.44 5.31 2.25
C TYR A 51 12.66 4.75 1.05
N LEU A 52 13.00 3.53 0.62
CA LEU A 52 12.29 2.89 -0.49
C LEU A 52 10.82 2.64 -0.16
N THR A 53 10.52 2.22 1.07
CA THR A 53 9.15 1.99 1.52
C THR A 53 8.36 3.29 1.51
N ILE A 54 8.91 4.37 2.07
CA ILE A 54 8.24 5.68 2.08
C ILE A 54 7.98 6.15 0.65
N ALA A 55 9.00 6.09 -0.21
CA ALA A 55 8.87 6.50 -1.61
C ALA A 55 7.82 5.68 -2.34
N ALA A 56 7.83 4.36 -2.16
CA ALA A 56 6.85 3.46 -2.77
C ALA A 56 5.43 3.76 -2.29
N GLU A 57 5.25 3.97 -1.01
CA GLU A 57 3.93 4.24 -0.43
C GLU A 57 3.37 5.58 -0.91
N VAL A 58 4.18 6.63 -0.90
CA VAL A 58 3.72 7.96 -1.32
C VAL A 58 3.52 8.03 -2.83
N ALA A 59 4.53 7.65 -3.60
CA ALA A 59 4.45 7.72 -5.07
C ALA A 59 3.47 6.70 -5.63
N GLY A 60 3.50 5.47 -5.10
CA GLY A 60 2.57 4.42 -5.53
C GLY A 60 1.13 4.74 -5.15
N GLY A 61 0.91 5.26 -3.94
CA GLY A 61 -0.42 5.70 -3.52
C GLY A 61 -0.97 6.80 -4.40
N LEU A 62 -0.15 7.79 -4.74
CA LEU A 62 -0.55 8.87 -5.66
C LEU A 62 -0.88 8.32 -7.05
N ALA A 63 -0.08 7.41 -7.57
CA ALA A 63 -0.33 6.78 -8.87
C ALA A 63 -1.66 6.01 -8.88
N LEU A 64 -1.99 5.32 -7.80
CA LEU A 64 -3.28 4.63 -7.67
C LEU A 64 -4.45 5.61 -7.65
N ILE A 65 -4.34 6.71 -6.91
CA ILE A 65 -5.40 7.71 -6.86
C ILE A 65 -5.63 8.30 -8.24
N LEU A 66 -4.57 8.66 -8.94
CA LEU A 66 -4.66 9.26 -10.26
C LEU A 66 -5.03 8.25 -11.35
N GLY A 67 -4.82 6.97 -11.11
CA GLY A 67 -5.06 5.93 -12.12
C GLY A 67 -3.99 5.92 -13.19
N VAL A 68 -2.72 5.90 -12.79
CA VAL A 68 -1.56 5.81 -13.69
C VAL A 68 -0.85 4.49 -13.44
N ALA A 69 -0.63 3.71 -14.49
CA ALA A 69 0.03 2.41 -14.43
C ALA A 69 -0.56 1.51 -13.32
N THR A 70 -1.87 1.52 -13.18
CA THR A 70 -2.59 0.96 -12.02
C THR A 70 -2.22 -0.49 -11.74
N ARG A 71 -2.23 -1.37 -12.76
CA ARG A 71 -1.92 -2.79 -12.54
C ARG A 71 -0.49 -3.00 -12.06
N ALA A 72 0.46 -2.34 -12.69
CA ALA A 72 1.88 -2.47 -12.35
C ALA A 72 2.17 -1.91 -10.95
N VAL A 73 1.61 -0.75 -10.63
CA VAL A 73 1.77 -0.12 -9.31
C VAL A 73 1.12 -0.98 -8.23
N ALA A 74 -0.09 -1.48 -8.47
CA ALA A 74 -0.77 -2.36 -7.52
C ALA A 74 0.07 -3.59 -7.19
N LEU A 75 0.64 -4.24 -8.21
CA LEU A 75 1.50 -5.41 -8.01
C LEU A 75 2.80 -5.05 -7.30
N ALA A 76 3.40 -3.91 -7.64
CA ALA A 76 4.67 -3.47 -7.03
C ALA A 76 4.51 -3.15 -5.54
N LEU A 77 3.32 -2.78 -5.08
CA LEU A 77 3.06 -2.47 -3.67
C LEU A 77 2.75 -3.72 -2.84
N ILE A 78 2.46 -4.86 -3.45
CA ILE A 78 2.19 -6.10 -2.71
C ILE A 78 3.38 -6.51 -1.82
N PRO A 79 4.65 -6.50 -2.30
CA PRO A 79 5.78 -6.84 -1.43
C PRO A 79 5.89 -5.94 -0.20
N VAL A 80 5.54 -4.66 -0.30
CA VAL A 80 5.52 -3.75 0.84
C VAL A 80 4.54 -4.25 1.90
N LEU A 81 3.35 -4.67 1.47
CA LEU A 81 2.33 -5.18 2.39
C LEU A 81 2.69 -6.55 2.97
N LEU A 82 3.29 -7.43 2.16
CA LEU A 82 3.77 -8.71 2.67
C LEU A 82 4.91 -8.53 3.68
N GLY A 83 5.77 -7.53 3.47
CA GLY A 83 6.75 -7.13 4.47
C GLY A 83 6.09 -6.67 5.77
N ALA A 84 5.01 -5.91 5.67
CA ALA A 84 4.23 -5.49 6.85
C ALA A 84 3.58 -6.69 7.56
N VAL A 85 3.09 -7.68 6.82
CA VAL A 85 2.59 -8.93 7.41
C VAL A 85 3.68 -9.60 8.23
N TRP A 86 4.89 -9.69 7.66
CA TRP A 86 6.04 -10.28 8.38
C TRP A 86 6.38 -9.50 9.65
N VAL A 87 6.43 -8.17 9.56
CA VAL A 87 6.73 -7.30 10.71
C VAL A 87 5.71 -7.48 11.83
N HIS A 88 4.43 -7.63 11.49
CA HIS A 88 3.35 -7.75 12.47
C HIS A 88 3.05 -9.20 12.88
N SER A 89 3.74 -10.19 12.31
CA SER A 89 3.44 -11.59 12.53
C SER A 89 3.56 -12.02 13.99
N GLY A 90 4.45 -11.39 14.76
CA GLY A 90 4.62 -11.67 16.18
C GLY A 90 3.54 -11.09 17.09
N ASN A 91 2.67 -10.23 16.56
CA ASN A 91 1.64 -9.52 17.34
C ASN A 91 0.30 -10.27 17.38
N GLY A 92 0.22 -11.45 16.79
CA GLY A 92 -1.04 -12.16 16.61
C GLY A 92 -1.82 -11.64 15.40
N TRP A 93 -2.99 -12.22 15.15
CA TRP A 93 -3.73 -11.93 13.92
C TRP A 93 -4.53 -10.62 13.99
N SER A 94 -5.12 -10.29 15.13
CA SER A 94 -6.04 -9.15 15.23
C SER A 94 -5.33 -7.80 15.16
N PHE A 95 -5.85 -6.90 14.33
CA PHE A 95 -5.31 -5.53 14.25
C PHE A 95 -5.41 -4.78 15.59
N SER A 96 -6.34 -5.18 16.46
CA SER A 96 -6.53 -4.56 17.79
C SER A 96 -5.48 -5.01 18.81
N ASN A 97 -4.68 -6.03 18.50
CA ASN A 97 -3.60 -6.46 19.38
C ASN A 97 -2.52 -5.37 19.48
N GLU A 98 -1.76 -5.38 20.57
CA GLU A 98 -0.69 -4.42 20.78
C GLU A 98 0.31 -4.47 19.62
N GLY A 99 0.60 -3.31 19.03
CA GLY A 99 1.45 -3.19 17.86
C GLY A 99 0.76 -3.50 16.54
N GLY A 100 -0.50 -3.93 16.57
CA GLY A 100 -1.27 -4.32 15.39
C GLY A 100 -0.96 -5.73 14.90
N GLY A 101 -2.00 -6.52 14.64
CA GLY A 101 -1.86 -7.86 14.12
C GLY A 101 -1.63 -7.89 12.61
N TRP A 102 -1.44 -9.10 12.07
CA TRP A 102 -1.09 -9.27 10.66
C TRP A 102 -2.31 -9.32 9.72
N GLU A 103 -3.55 -9.37 10.25
CA GLU A 103 -4.74 -9.50 9.40
C GLU A 103 -4.93 -8.31 8.45
N PHE A 104 -4.72 -7.10 8.94
CA PHE A 104 -4.98 -5.89 8.15
C PHE A 104 -4.04 -5.77 6.94
N PRO A 105 -2.71 -5.86 7.08
CA PRO A 105 -1.84 -5.80 5.91
C PRO A 105 -2.04 -6.99 4.97
N LEU A 106 -2.42 -8.17 5.46
CA LEU A 106 -2.72 -9.31 4.59
C LEU A 106 -3.98 -9.05 3.75
N PHE A 107 -5.05 -8.58 4.38
CA PHE A 107 -6.26 -8.23 3.64
C PHE A 107 -5.98 -7.15 2.60
N TRP A 108 -5.18 -6.14 2.98
CA TRP A 108 -4.80 -5.08 2.08
C TRP A 108 -3.98 -5.61 0.89
N ALA A 109 -3.11 -6.60 1.09
CA ALA A 109 -2.40 -7.26 0.00
C ALA A 109 -3.36 -7.95 -0.97
N VAL A 110 -4.42 -8.58 -0.46
CA VAL A 110 -5.48 -9.18 -1.29
C VAL A 110 -6.20 -8.09 -2.10
N ILE A 111 -6.49 -6.95 -1.48
CA ILE A 111 -7.11 -5.82 -2.19
C ILE A 111 -6.20 -5.33 -3.32
N GLN A 112 -4.89 -5.26 -3.10
CA GLN A 112 -3.94 -4.88 -4.15
C GLN A 112 -3.96 -5.86 -5.32
N ALA A 113 -4.04 -7.16 -5.04
CA ALA A 113 -4.20 -8.17 -6.09
C ALA A 113 -5.50 -7.96 -6.86
N ALA A 114 -6.59 -7.66 -6.18
CA ALA A 114 -7.88 -7.36 -6.82
C ALA A 114 -7.79 -6.13 -7.73
N ILE A 115 -7.11 -5.07 -7.27
CA ILE A 115 -6.90 -3.86 -8.10
C ILE A 115 -6.11 -4.21 -9.35
N ALA A 116 -5.07 -5.04 -9.23
CA ALA A 116 -4.28 -5.46 -10.38
C ALA A 116 -5.13 -6.24 -11.39
N LEU A 117 -6.04 -7.08 -10.92
CA LEU A 117 -6.95 -7.83 -11.78
C LEU A 117 -8.00 -6.94 -12.45
N LEU A 118 -8.57 -6.00 -11.70
CA LEU A 118 -9.61 -5.10 -12.21
C LEU A 118 -9.06 -4.05 -13.18
N GLY A 119 -7.85 -3.57 -12.94
CA GLY A 119 -7.30 -2.45 -13.67
C GLY A 119 -7.78 -1.10 -13.12
N SER A 120 -7.61 -0.05 -13.91
CA SER A 120 -7.84 1.33 -13.46
C SER A 120 -9.32 1.68 -13.24
N GLY A 121 -10.22 1.14 -14.05
CA GLY A 121 -11.63 1.48 -13.96
C GLY A 121 -11.93 2.91 -14.37
N ALA A 122 -12.96 3.49 -13.72
CA ALA A 122 -13.47 4.82 -14.06
C ALA A 122 -12.49 5.93 -13.62
N TYR A 123 -12.51 7.02 -14.38
CA TYR A 123 -11.79 8.28 -14.08
C TYR A 123 -10.28 8.15 -13.91
N ALA A 124 -9.66 7.19 -14.61
CA ALA A 124 -8.21 7.05 -14.59
C ALA A 124 -7.58 8.03 -15.58
N LEU A 125 -6.45 8.65 -15.20
CA LEU A 125 -5.68 9.50 -16.11
C LEU A 125 -5.11 8.70 -17.28
N LYS A 126 -4.64 7.48 -17.01
CA LYS A 126 -4.16 6.56 -18.04
C LYS A 126 -4.88 5.22 -17.87
N PRO A 127 -6.02 5.04 -18.55
CA PRO A 127 -6.78 3.80 -18.43
C PRO A 127 -5.94 2.57 -18.74
N SER A 128 -6.13 1.53 -17.94
CA SER A 128 -5.48 0.24 -18.15
C SER A 128 -6.04 -0.43 -19.40
N ALA A 129 -5.21 -1.23 -20.06
CA ALA A 129 -5.67 -2.11 -21.11
C ALA A 129 -6.69 -3.12 -20.56
N PRO A 130 -7.65 -3.56 -21.38
CA PRO A 130 -8.64 -4.55 -20.98
C PRO A 130 -8.01 -5.85 -20.50
#